data_b9a9cbba61625168bd307e5f6ce55061
#
_entry.id   b9a9cbba61625168bd307e5f6ce55061
#
_cell.length_a   1.000
_cell.length_b   1.000
_cell.length_c   1.000
_cell.angle_alpha   90.00
_cell.angle_beta   90.00
_cell.angle_gamma   90.00
#
_symmetry.space_group_name_H-M   'P 1'
#
loop_
_entity.id
_entity.type
_entity.pdbx_description
1 polymer ?
#
loop_
_entity_poly.entity_id
_entity_poly.type
_entity_poly.pdbx_seq_one_letter_code
_entity_poly.pdbx_strand_id
1 'polypeptide(L)'
;LTANVLKQLNFSDKISVIITEESEGSFSDMQQLTEVLCDSLYQSFPQYFTDIQGIVSEEEIDQTWEFVNQHLPLFLEEQDYISLERRLQPDSLKALVEGHYRMMLTPAGMVTQQYVRKDPFSLTFKGLQKLQQLNIGTDLTLSQGYLTTSDQQHILFFLNPVYQGSDTE
;
A
#
# COMPACT_ATOMS: atom_id res chain seq x y z
N LEU A 1 -19.20 -7.86 -18.88
CA LEU A 1 -17.76 -7.83 -18.60
C LEU A 1 -17.47 -7.62 -17.11
N THR A 2 -18.24 -6.77 -16.41
CA THR A 2 -18.04 -6.42 -14.98
C THR A 2 -18.26 -7.61 -14.03
N ALA A 3 -19.25 -8.46 -14.29
CA ALA A 3 -19.57 -9.60 -13.42
C ALA A 3 -18.50 -10.73 -13.45
N ASN A 4 -17.80 -10.91 -14.59
CA ASN A 4 -16.72 -11.89 -14.70
C ASN A 4 -15.42 -11.40 -14.05
N VAL A 5 -15.17 -10.08 -14.05
CA VAL A 5 -14.00 -9.48 -13.38
C VAL A 5 -14.18 -9.54 -11.86
N LEU A 6 -15.40 -9.29 -11.36
CA LEU A 6 -15.71 -9.41 -9.93
C LEU A 6 -15.62 -10.87 -9.42
N LYS A 7 -15.97 -11.86 -10.27
CA LYS A 7 -15.76 -13.29 -9.95
C LYS A 7 -14.29 -13.70 -9.93
N GLN A 8 -13.45 -13.09 -10.77
CA GLN A 8 -11.99 -13.35 -10.76
C GLN A 8 -11.27 -12.71 -9.57
N LEU A 9 -11.85 -11.68 -8.96
CA LEU A 9 -11.28 -11.02 -7.77
C LEU A 9 -11.60 -11.75 -6.46
N ASN A 10 -12.42 -12.82 -6.49
CA ASN A 10 -12.77 -13.69 -5.33
C ASN A 10 -13.11 -12.92 -4.03
N PHE A 11 -13.72 -11.74 -4.14
CA PHE A 11 -14.11 -10.94 -2.96
C PHE A 11 -15.20 -11.60 -2.12
N SER A 12 -15.96 -12.54 -2.69
CA SER A 12 -17.09 -13.17 -2.01
C SER A 12 -16.70 -14.20 -0.94
N ASP A 13 -15.45 -14.66 -0.95
CA ASP A 13 -15.04 -15.78 -0.10
C ASP A 13 -13.98 -15.37 0.94
N LYS A 14 -13.67 -14.08 1.07
CA LYS A 14 -12.72 -13.57 2.07
C LYS A 14 -13.41 -13.29 3.39
N ILE A 15 -12.76 -13.67 4.49
CA ILE A 15 -13.19 -13.29 5.84
C ILE A 15 -12.55 -11.93 6.14
N SER A 16 -13.38 -10.91 6.31
CA SER A 16 -12.92 -9.58 6.71
C SER A 16 -12.81 -9.52 8.23
N VAL A 17 -11.65 -9.11 8.73
CA VAL A 17 -11.39 -8.87 10.15
C VAL A 17 -11.17 -7.38 10.34
N ILE A 18 -11.86 -6.80 11.31
CA ILE A 18 -11.74 -5.39 11.67
C ILE A 18 -11.34 -5.31 13.13
N ILE A 19 -10.21 -4.67 13.39
CA ILE A 19 -9.77 -4.32 14.74
C ILE A 19 -10.12 -2.87 14.97
N THR A 20 -10.89 -2.59 16.01
CA THR A 20 -11.39 -1.26 16.33
C THR A 20 -10.82 -0.82 17.67
N GLU A 21 -10.41 0.44 17.76
CA GLU A 21 -10.05 1.08 19.00
C GLU A 21 -11.31 1.45 19.79
N GLU A 22 -11.48 0.93 21.02
CA GLU A 22 -12.69 1.20 21.82
C GLU A 22 -12.52 2.35 22.84
N SER A 23 -11.35 2.72 23.27
CA SER A 23 -11.05 3.90 24.11
C SER A 23 -9.59 3.94 24.55
N GLU A 24 -8.97 5.11 24.67
CA GLU A 24 -7.62 5.36 25.20
C GLU A 24 -6.45 4.51 24.64
N GLY A 25 -6.70 3.64 23.66
CA GLY A 25 -5.68 2.89 22.92
C GLY A 25 -4.92 3.80 21.96
N SER A 26 -3.89 3.29 21.36
CA SER A 26 -3.15 3.95 20.29
C SER A 26 -3.16 3.10 19.03
N PHE A 27 -2.93 3.73 17.88
CA PHE A 27 -2.75 2.99 16.63
C PHE A 27 -1.66 1.90 16.76
N SER A 28 -0.61 2.17 17.55
CA SER A 28 0.44 1.20 17.85
C SER A 28 -0.07 -0.03 18.61
N ASP A 29 -1.03 0.13 19.51
CA ASP A 29 -1.61 -1.00 20.24
C ASP A 29 -2.45 -1.88 19.31
N MET A 30 -3.19 -1.27 18.39
CA MET A 30 -3.92 -2.01 17.35
C MET A 30 -2.97 -2.75 16.39
N GLN A 31 -1.84 -2.14 16.01
CA GLN A 31 -0.81 -2.81 15.20
C GLN A 31 -0.27 -4.05 15.92
N GLN A 32 0.14 -3.89 17.17
CA GLN A 32 0.68 -4.99 17.96
C GLN A 32 -0.35 -6.13 18.13
N LEU A 33 -1.62 -5.78 18.40
CA LEU A 33 -2.70 -6.76 18.48
C LEU A 33 -2.90 -7.48 17.14
N THR A 34 -2.84 -6.75 16.03
CA THR A 34 -2.97 -7.32 14.68
C THR A 34 -1.86 -8.31 14.38
N GLU A 35 -0.61 -7.98 14.70
CA GLU A 35 0.54 -8.88 14.53
C GLU A 35 0.38 -10.15 15.36
N VAL A 36 0.08 -10.03 16.66
CA VAL A 36 -0.12 -11.18 17.55
C VAL A 36 -1.27 -12.08 17.07
N LEU A 37 -2.36 -11.47 16.59
CA LEU A 37 -3.50 -12.20 16.05
C LEU A 37 -3.13 -12.95 14.78
N CYS A 38 -2.46 -12.30 13.84
CA CYS A 38 -2.03 -12.92 12.59
C CYS A 38 -1.05 -14.05 12.82
N ASP A 39 -0.06 -13.85 13.68
CA ASP A 39 0.89 -14.90 14.08
C ASP A 39 0.18 -16.09 14.71
N SER A 40 -0.79 -15.84 15.60
CA SER A 40 -1.59 -16.88 16.23
C SER A 40 -2.43 -17.66 15.23
N LEU A 41 -3.00 -16.98 14.25
CA LEU A 41 -3.76 -17.61 13.16
C LEU A 41 -2.86 -18.51 12.31
N TYR A 42 -1.68 -18.02 11.89
CA TYR A 42 -0.73 -18.82 11.12
C TYR A 42 -0.21 -20.04 11.89
N GLN A 43 0.04 -19.89 13.20
CA GLN A 43 0.56 -20.99 14.02
C GLN A 43 -0.50 -22.04 14.38
N SER A 44 -1.72 -21.58 14.69
CA SER A 44 -2.77 -22.47 15.20
C SER A 44 -3.68 -23.06 14.13
N PHE A 45 -3.83 -22.35 13.01
CA PHE A 45 -4.82 -22.67 11.98
C PHE A 45 -4.29 -22.62 10.54
N PRO A 46 -3.02 -23.00 10.26
CA PRO A 46 -2.43 -22.86 8.91
C PRO A 46 -3.17 -23.64 7.84
N GLN A 47 -3.95 -24.65 8.20
CA GLN A 47 -4.72 -25.49 7.27
C GLN A 47 -6.01 -24.84 6.77
N TYR A 48 -6.46 -23.76 7.41
CA TYR A 48 -7.75 -23.11 7.07
C TYR A 48 -7.59 -21.89 6.18
N PHE A 49 -6.39 -21.30 6.11
CA PHE A 49 -6.11 -20.08 5.37
C PHE A 49 -4.94 -20.28 4.41
N THR A 50 -5.05 -19.70 3.23
CA THR A 50 -3.96 -19.67 2.23
C THR A 50 -3.08 -18.43 2.41
N ASP A 51 -3.68 -17.32 2.84
CA ASP A 51 -3.01 -16.03 2.90
C ASP A 51 -3.78 -15.03 3.80
N ILE A 52 -3.07 -14.06 4.36
CA ILE A 52 -3.63 -12.91 5.08
C ILE A 52 -3.28 -11.64 4.29
N GLN A 53 -4.29 -10.87 3.87
CA GLN A 53 -4.14 -9.67 3.07
C GLN A 53 -4.58 -8.43 3.85
N GLY A 54 -3.94 -7.29 3.61
CA GLY A 54 -4.22 -6.01 4.29
C GLY A 54 -3.11 -5.59 5.25
N ILE A 55 -2.11 -6.46 5.44
CA ILE A 55 -0.84 -6.15 6.09
C ILE A 55 0.21 -6.24 4.99
N VAL A 56 0.95 -5.16 4.77
CA VAL A 56 1.93 -5.05 3.67
C VAL A 56 3.32 -5.03 4.28
N SER A 57 4.12 -6.02 3.97
CA SER A 57 5.53 -6.09 4.37
C SER A 57 6.39 -5.07 3.62
N GLU A 58 7.57 -4.73 4.16
CA GLU A 58 8.53 -3.87 3.46
C GLU A 58 8.93 -4.45 2.09
N GLU A 59 9.05 -5.77 1.98
CA GLU A 59 9.38 -6.45 0.73
C GLU A 59 8.27 -6.28 -0.33
N GLU A 60 7.00 -6.37 0.05
CA GLU A 60 5.86 -6.14 -0.85
C GLU A 60 5.75 -4.67 -1.28
N ILE A 61 6.10 -3.73 -0.37
CA ILE A 61 6.21 -2.30 -0.71
C ILE A 61 7.30 -2.11 -1.78
N ASP A 62 8.48 -2.70 -1.59
CA ASP A 62 9.58 -2.62 -2.54
C ASP A 62 9.24 -3.26 -3.89
N GLN A 63 8.61 -4.43 -3.89
CA GLN A 63 8.15 -5.12 -5.10
C GLN A 63 7.10 -4.29 -5.86
N THR A 64 6.14 -3.71 -5.14
CA THR A 64 5.11 -2.85 -5.73
C THR A 64 5.73 -1.58 -6.31
N TRP A 65 6.67 -0.98 -5.59
CA TRP A 65 7.42 0.18 -6.07
C TRP A 65 8.19 -0.14 -7.36
N GLU A 66 8.91 -1.26 -7.37
CA GLU A 66 9.68 -1.73 -8.53
C GLU A 66 8.77 -2.00 -9.74
N PHE A 67 7.63 -2.66 -9.51
CA PHE A 67 6.63 -2.90 -10.55
C PHE A 67 6.11 -1.60 -11.17
N VAL A 68 5.70 -0.64 -10.35
CA VAL A 68 5.21 0.66 -10.85
C VAL A 68 6.32 1.42 -11.56
N ASN A 69 7.54 1.39 -11.03
CA ASN A 69 8.70 2.04 -11.64
C ASN A 69 9.00 1.50 -13.03
N GLN A 70 8.99 0.18 -13.20
CA GLN A 70 9.23 -0.48 -14.49
C GLN A 70 8.11 -0.24 -15.51
N HIS A 71 6.89 0.03 -15.03
CA HIS A 71 5.71 0.19 -15.87
C HIS A 71 5.12 1.61 -15.82
N LEU A 72 5.93 2.62 -15.50
CA LEU A 72 5.52 4.02 -15.36
C LEU A 72 4.58 4.54 -16.48
N PRO A 73 4.81 4.23 -17.78
CA PRO A 73 3.91 4.70 -18.84
C PRO A 73 2.45 4.26 -18.70
N LEU A 74 2.18 3.16 -17.97
CA LEU A 74 0.80 2.71 -17.71
C LEU A 74 0.07 3.56 -16.65
N PHE A 75 0.84 4.24 -15.81
CA PHE A 75 0.33 5.01 -14.67
C PHE A 75 0.37 6.52 -14.88
N LEU A 76 1.10 7.00 -15.90
CA LEU A 76 1.26 8.43 -16.16
C LEU A 76 0.24 8.91 -17.20
N GLU A 77 -0.30 10.09 -16.96
CA GLU A 77 -1.18 10.82 -17.86
C GLU A 77 -0.42 11.93 -18.60
N GLU A 78 -1.04 12.50 -19.63
CA GLU A 78 -0.46 13.60 -20.43
C GLU A 78 0.00 14.78 -19.54
N GLN A 79 -0.78 15.11 -18.51
CA GLN A 79 -0.44 16.19 -17.57
C GLN A 79 0.84 15.90 -16.75
N ASP A 80 1.13 14.61 -16.50
CA ASP A 80 2.35 14.23 -15.80
C ASP A 80 3.58 14.45 -16.66
N TYR A 81 3.48 14.16 -17.96
CA TYR A 81 4.54 14.42 -18.94
C TYR A 81 4.78 15.93 -19.11
N ILE A 82 3.72 16.74 -19.21
CA ILE A 82 3.82 18.21 -19.26
C ILE A 82 4.50 18.76 -17.99
N SER A 83 4.14 18.19 -16.82
CA SER A 83 4.76 18.57 -15.55
C SER A 83 6.24 18.20 -15.50
N LEU A 84 6.59 17.01 -16.02
CA LEU A 84 7.97 16.53 -16.11
C LEU A 84 8.81 17.43 -17.01
N GLU A 85 8.30 17.81 -18.18
CA GLU A 85 8.97 18.72 -19.11
C GLU A 85 9.32 20.06 -18.45
N ARG A 86 8.43 20.64 -17.66
CA ARG A 86 8.70 21.87 -16.89
C ARG A 86 9.78 21.67 -15.83
N ARG A 87 9.80 20.50 -15.15
CA ARG A 87 10.81 20.18 -14.14
C ARG A 87 12.20 19.94 -14.74
N LEU A 88 12.28 19.61 -16.02
CA LEU A 88 13.55 19.43 -16.74
C LEU A 88 14.17 20.78 -17.17
N GLN A 89 13.49 21.91 -17.00
CA GLN A 89 14.09 23.22 -17.24
C GLN A 89 15.23 23.49 -16.25
N PRO A 90 16.32 24.15 -16.66
CA PRO A 90 17.56 24.29 -15.88
C PRO A 90 17.34 24.80 -14.45
N ASP A 91 16.53 25.86 -14.28
CA ASP A 91 16.26 26.44 -12.96
C ASP A 91 15.44 25.53 -12.07
N SER A 92 14.44 24.83 -12.64
CA SER A 92 13.61 23.86 -11.91
C SER A 92 14.42 22.64 -11.51
N LEU A 93 15.29 22.16 -12.40
CA LEU A 93 16.17 21.02 -12.13
C LEU A 93 17.16 21.34 -11.00
N LYS A 94 17.73 22.56 -11.03
CA LYS A 94 18.62 23.01 -9.95
C LYS A 94 17.89 23.04 -8.60
N ALA A 95 16.71 23.63 -8.56
CA ALA A 95 15.89 23.68 -7.34
C ALA A 95 15.51 22.28 -6.84
N LEU A 96 15.21 21.35 -7.74
CA LEU A 96 14.92 19.94 -7.41
C LEU A 96 16.13 19.26 -6.75
N VAL A 97 17.30 19.39 -7.34
CA VAL A 97 18.56 18.80 -6.81
C VAL A 97 18.90 19.39 -5.44
N GLU A 98 18.79 20.73 -5.29
CA GLU A 98 19.01 21.37 -3.99
C GLU A 98 18.00 20.89 -2.93
N GLY A 99 16.74 20.69 -3.31
CA GLY A 99 15.71 20.15 -2.44
C GLY A 99 16.05 18.72 -1.97
N HIS A 100 16.42 17.85 -2.89
CA HIS A 100 16.85 16.49 -2.56
C HIS A 100 18.10 16.48 -1.66
N TYR A 101 19.08 17.32 -1.95
CA TYR A 101 20.26 17.44 -1.13
C TYR A 101 19.91 17.81 0.32
N ARG A 102 19.07 18.83 0.51
CA ARG A 102 18.59 19.22 1.85
C ARG A 102 17.83 18.11 2.55
N MET A 103 16.96 17.41 1.83
CA MET A 103 16.19 16.28 2.38
C MET A 103 17.11 15.15 2.84
N MET A 104 18.13 14.79 2.05
CA MET A 104 19.09 13.73 2.40
C MET A 104 19.91 14.05 3.66
N LEU A 105 20.01 15.31 4.08
CA LEU A 105 20.67 15.72 5.32
C LEU A 105 19.77 15.53 6.56
N THR A 106 18.52 15.15 6.40
CA THR A 106 17.60 14.87 7.51
C THR A 106 17.60 13.38 7.88
N PRO A 107 17.23 13.02 9.11
CA PRO A 107 17.07 11.61 9.50
C PRO A 107 16.09 10.84 8.59
N ALA A 108 14.98 11.46 8.19
CA ALA A 108 14.03 10.88 7.25
C ALA A 108 14.65 10.65 5.85
N GLY A 109 15.58 11.53 5.43
CA GLY A 109 16.29 11.39 4.16
C GLY A 109 17.21 10.18 4.11
N MET A 110 17.74 9.72 5.23
CA MET A 110 18.56 8.50 5.29
C MET A 110 17.74 7.26 4.91
N VAL A 111 16.49 7.19 5.32
CA VAL A 111 15.58 6.08 4.99
C VAL A 111 15.09 6.16 3.55
N THR A 112 14.79 7.37 3.05
CA THR A 112 14.21 7.56 1.72
C THR A 112 15.23 7.71 0.59
N GLN A 113 16.52 7.77 0.91
CA GLN A 113 17.61 8.01 -0.05
C GLN A 113 17.58 7.08 -1.25
N GLN A 114 17.31 5.80 -1.04
CA GLN A 114 17.26 4.80 -2.11
C GLN A 114 16.17 5.11 -3.13
N TYR A 115 14.99 5.54 -2.70
CA TYR A 115 13.86 5.89 -3.57
C TYR A 115 14.12 7.18 -4.33
N VAL A 116 14.66 8.21 -3.67
CA VAL A 116 15.03 9.48 -4.33
C VAL A 116 16.08 9.28 -5.42
N ARG A 117 17.04 8.38 -5.21
CA ARG A 117 18.06 8.06 -6.22
C ARG A 117 17.50 7.31 -7.41
N LYS A 118 16.52 6.41 -7.19
CA LYS A 118 15.87 5.62 -8.25
C LYS A 118 14.80 6.42 -8.99
N ASP A 119 14.12 7.35 -8.30
CA ASP A 119 13.03 8.15 -8.84
C ASP A 119 13.15 9.63 -8.43
N PRO A 120 14.11 10.37 -8.98
CA PRO A 120 14.37 11.76 -8.59
C PRO A 120 13.21 12.72 -8.93
N PHE A 121 12.32 12.35 -9.84
CA PHE A 121 11.14 13.15 -10.20
C PHE A 121 9.86 12.73 -9.49
N SER A 122 9.92 11.71 -8.63
CA SER A 122 8.78 11.15 -7.88
C SER A 122 7.64 10.68 -8.78
N LEU A 123 7.96 10.13 -9.94
CA LEU A 123 6.98 9.62 -10.90
C LEU A 123 6.38 8.30 -10.43
N THR A 124 7.20 7.44 -9.81
CA THR A 124 6.75 6.18 -9.21
C THR A 124 5.77 6.44 -8.08
N PHE A 125 6.01 7.46 -7.25
CA PHE A 125 5.06 7.88 -6.23
C PHE A 125 3.71 8.29 -6.81
N LYS A 126 3.70 9.02 -7.91
CA LYS A 126 2.46 9.35 -8.63
C LYS A 126 1.75 8.10 -9.15
N GLY A 127 2.50 7.16 -9.71
CA GLY A 127 1.96 5.87 -10.15
C GLY A 127 1.34 5.07 -9.00
N LEU A 128 2.01 5.02 -7.86
CA LEU A 128 1.49 4.36 -6.65
C LEU A 128 0.19 5.02 -6.15
N GLN A 129 0.11 6.34 -6.13
CA GLN A 129 -1.12 7.05 -5.76
C GLN A 129 -2.29 6.69 -6.69
N LYS A 130 -2.05 6.58 -8.00
CA LYS A 130 -3.09 6.17 -8.94
C LYS A 130 -3.49 4.71 -8.75
N LEU A 131 -2.53 3.82 -8.49
CA LEU A 131 -2.80 2.43 -8.16
C LEU A 131 -3.68 2.32 -6.90
N GLN A 132 -3.38 3.10 -5.88
CA GLN A 132 -4.16 3.18 -4.65
C GLN A 132 -5.60 3.64 -4.91
N GLN A 133 -5.79 4.66 -5.74
CA GLN A 133 -7.13 5.16 -6.11
C GLN A 133 -7.97 4.14 -6.88
N LEU A 134 -7.33 3.21 -7.61
CA LEU A 134 -8.03 2.16 -8.35
C LEU A 134 -8.50 0.99 -7.46
N ASN A 135 -7.80 0.73 -6.36
CA ASN A 135 -7.98 -0.50 -5.58
C ASN A 135 -8.70 -0.31 -4.24
N ILE A 136 -8.73 0.89 -3.70
CA ILE A 136 -9.25 1.14 -2.36
C ILE A 136 -10.44 2.08 -2.47
N GLY A 137 -11.59 1.71 -1.86
CA GLY A 137 -12.71 2.63 -1.69
C GLY A 137 -12.24 3.91 -0.98
N THR A 138 -13.00 4.98 -1.13
CA THR A 138 -12.62 6.33 -0.68
C THR A 138 -12.31 6.44 0.81
N ASP A 139 -12.69 5.45 1.61
CA ASP A 139 -12.64 5.49 3.08
C ASP A 139 -11.49 4.67 3.68
N LEU A 140 -10.70 3.98 2.85
CA LEU A 140 -9.59 3.16 3.31
C LEU A 140 -8.25 3.73 2.84
N THR A 141 -7.26 3.70 3.71
CA THR A 141 -5.88 4.16 3.46
C THR A 141 -4.86 3.12 3.93
N LEU A 142 -3.68 3.12 3.35
CA LEU A 142 -2.56 2.34 3.85
C LEU A 142 -1.71 3.23 4.76
N SER A 143 -1.62 2.87 6.04
CA SER A 143 -0.82 3.57 7.05
C SER A 143 0.13 2.60 7.74
N GLN A 144 1.43 2.89 7.68
CA GLN A 144 2.49 2.08 8.32
C GLN A 144 2.43 0.58 7.98
N GLY A 145 2.04 0.23 6.74
CA GLY A 145 1.92 -1.17 6.30
C GLY A 145 0.56 -1.82 6.59
N TYR A 146 -0.38 -1.12 7.21
CA TYR A 146 -1.71 -1.65 7.54
C TYR A 146 -2.80 -0.94 6.75
N LEU A 147 -3.80 -1.69 6.30
CA LEU A 147 -5.01 -1.14 5.72
C LEU A 147 -5.88 -0.60 6.85
N THR A 148 -6.17 0.69 6.82
CA THR A 148 -6.89 1.40 7.91
C THR A 148 -7.92 2.36 7.35
N THR A 149 -8.87 2.75 8.17
CA THR A 149 -9.79 3.85 7.86
C THR A 149 -9.06 5.20 7.92
N SER A 150 -9.62 6.22 7.25
CA SER A 150 -9.00 7.55 7.15
C SER A 150 -8.81 8.23 8.52
N ASP A 151 -9.61 7.88 9.51
CA ASP A 151 -9.52 8.35 10.91
C ASP A 151 -8.53 7.52 11.76
N GLN A 152 -7.96 6.45 11.20
CA GLN A 152 -7.05 5.50 11.85
C GLN A 152 -7.65 4.80 13.10
N GLN A 153 -8.98 4.73 13.21
CA GLN A 153 -9.65 4.05 14.32
C GLN A 153 -9.88 2.55 14.06
N HIS A 154 -9.66 2.10 12.82
CA HIS A 154 -9.88 0.72 12.43
C HIS A 154 -8.71 0.21 11.60
N ILE A 155 -8.21 -0.98 11.93
CA ILE A 155 -7.30 -1.77 11.06
C ILE A 155 -8.13 -2.90 10.44
N LEU A 156 -8.00 -3.07 9.13
CA LEU A 156 -8.69 -4.10 8.35
C LEU A 156 -7.67 -5.07 7.76
N PHE A 157 -7.98 -6.35 7.83
CA PHE A 157 -7.27 -7.35 7.06
C PHE A 157 -8.24 -8.46 6.62
N PHE A 158 -7.82 -9.23 5.62
CA PHE A 158 -8.63 -10.26 5.01
C PHE A 158 -7.92 -11.61 5.10
N LEU A 159 -8.66 -12.63 5.51
CA LEU A 159 -8.20 -14.01 5.48
C LEU A 159 -8.76 -14.67 4.22
N ASN A 160 -7.90 -15.33 3.46
CA ASN A 160 -8.28 -16.13 2.33
C ASN A 160 -8.46 -17.59 2.79
N PRO A 161 -9.70 -18.11 2.95
CA PRO A 161 -9.91 -19.48 3.37
C PRO A 161 -9.47 -20.47 2.28
N VAL A 162 -9.02 -21.65 2.71
CA VAL A 162 -8.67 -22.76 1.80
C VAL A 162 -9.92 -23.30 1.10
N TYR A 163 -11.05 -23.34 1.81
CA TYR A 163 -12.33 -23.80 1.30
C TYR A 163 -13.24 -22.63 0.97
N GLN A 164 -13.85 -22.65 -0.20
CA GLN A 164 -14.82 -21.61 -0.58
C GLN A 164 -16.14 -21.80 0.18
N GLY A 165 -16.80 -20.72 0.58
CA GLY A 165 -18.03 -20.73 1.38
C GLY A 165 -19.24 -21.40 0.70
N SER A 166 -19.10 -21.81 -0.58
CA SER A 166 -20.09 -22.61 -1.32
C SER A 166 -19.96 -24.12 -1.11
N ASP A 167 -18.88 -24.57 -0.48
CA ASP A 167 -18.65 -26.00 -0.17
C ASP A 167 -19.28 -26.36 1.18
N THR A 168 -20.61 -26.24 1.28
CA THR A 168 -21.38 -26.86 2.38
C THR A 168 -21.70 -28.28 1.98
N GLU A 169 -21.00 -29.27 2.56
CA GLU A 169 -21.50 -30.62 2.65
C GLU A 169 -22.72 -30.69 3.59
#